data_0b8278fce26a5cc7b17f1a7c9d3c4f32
#
_entry.id   0b8278fce26a5cc7b17f1a7c9d3c4f32
#
_cell.length_a   1.000
_cell.length_b   1.000
_cell.length_c   1.000
_cell.angle_alpha   90.00
_cell.angle_beta   90.00
_cell.angle_gamma   90.00
#
_symmetry.space_group_name_H-M   'P 1'
#
loop_
_entity.id
_entity.type
_entity.pdbx_description
1 polymer ?
#
loop_
_entity_poly.entity_id
_entity_poly.type
_entity_poly.pdbx_seq_one_letter_code
_entity_poly.pdbx_strand_id
1 'polypeptide(L)'
;MKRQSICRQFTVIFVCMTAFVIIAVWCINNWALEDYYMDYKVKVLEQAYTEIDQIIKREMQTGESALEGVDAVLNKDAHTANDNAEELASVVQELRDTSNIMILIYDSISNQTLLSSARDIEILRERVQRYILGQGTDNQEVLVRSDNYMIQKSFDPNTKTSFLESWGFFSDNGTIYIMSTPLESIKESVEISNHFLMYVGLAAIAVSAVLLYFITKKMTDPIQKLSILSEQLSNLDFEARYEDT
;
A
#
# COMPACT_ATOMS: atom_id res chain seq x y z
N MET A 1 -49.52 21.33 2.24
CA MET A 1 -48.11 20.91 2.21
C MET A 1 -47.68 20.54 3.64
N LYS A 2 -47.30 19.25 3.90
CA LYS A 2 -46.83 18.84 5.23
C LYS A 2 -45.55 19.61 5.56
N ARG A 3 -45.60 20.53 6.53
CA ARG A 3 -44.37 21.16 7.11
C ARG A 3 -43.49 20.00 7.62
N GLN A 4 -42.50 19.62 6.88
CA GLN A 4 -41.47 18.69 7.39
C GLN A 4 -40.79 19.38 8.56
N SER A 5 -40.70 18.72 9.73
CA SER A 5 -40.02 19.27 10.89
C SER A 5 -38.63 19.75 10.49
N ILE A 6 -38.26 20.98 10.83
CA ILE A 6 -36.95 21.58 10.60
C ILE A 6 -35.83 20.61 11.03
N CYS A 7 -36.04 19.93 12.16
CA CYS A 7 -35.17 18.89 12.67
C CYS A 7 -34.86 17.80 11.59
N ARG A 8 -35.91 17.30 10.91
CA ARG A 8 -35.73 16.26 9.88
C ARG A 8 -34.96 16.78 8.67
N GLN A 9 -35.16 18.03 8.27
CA GLN A 9 -34.43 18.62 7.15
C GLN A 9 -32.95 18.76 7.45
N PHE A 10 -32.60 19.30 8.65
CA PHE A 10 -31.21 19.41 9.09
C PHE A 10 -30.53 18.05 9.19
N THR A 11 -31.18 17.05 9.82
CA THR A 11 -30.62 15.70 9.93
C THR A 11 -30.34 15.09 8.54
N VAL A 12 -31.28 15.22 7.60
CA VAL A 12 -31.09 14.71 6.23
C VAL A 12 -29.92 15.41 5.54
N ILE A 13 -29.81 16.74 5.62
CA ILE A 13 -28.70 17.50 5.00
C ILE A 13 -27.36 17.05 5.55
N PHE A 14 -27.21 16.93 6.88
CA PHE A 14 -25.95 16.51 7.49
C PHE A 14 -25.60 15.06 7.16
N VAL A 15 -26.57 14.14 7.14
CA VAL A 15 -26.35 12.74 6.74
C VAL A 15 -25.93 12.66 5.28
N CYS A 16 -26.58 13.41 4.39
CA CYS A 16 -26.18 13.49 2.97
C CYS A 16 -24.76 14.05 2.81
N MET A 17 -24.41 15.09 3.59
CA MET A 17 -23.06 15.66 3.56
C MET A 17 -22.02 14.65 4.06
N THR A 18 -22.29 13.93 5.14
CA THR A 18 -21.38 12.88 5.64
C THR A 18 -21.23 11.76 4.63
N ALA A 19 -22.33 11.30 4.02
CA ALA A 19 -22.30 10.29 2.98
C ALA A 19 -21.49 10.76 1.76
N PHE A 20 -21.66 12.00 1.34
CA PHE A 20 -20.89 12.59 0.23
C PHE A 20 -19.39 12.59 0.51
N VAL A 21 -18.96 12.99 1.72
CA VAL A 21 -17.53 12.97 2.10
C VAL A 21 -16.97 11.55 2.07
N ILE A 22 -17.72 10.57 2.61
CA ILE A 22 -17.27 9.17 2.60
C ILE A 22 -17.15 8.62 1.17
N ILE A 23 -18.12 8.91 0.31
CA ILE A 23 -18.08 8.52 -1.10
C ILE A 23 -16.90 9.19 -1.81
N ALA A 24 -16.64 10.47 -1.55
CA ALA A 24 -15.50 11.18 -2.14
C ALA A 24 -14.17 10.54 -1.70
N VAL A 25 -14.00 10.24 -0.42
CA VAL A 25 -12.81 9.54 0.10
C VAL A 25 -12.66 8.16 -0.55
N TRP A 26 -13.75 7.41 -0.67
CA TRP A 26 -13.74 6.10 -1.34
C TRP A 26 -13.34 6.20 -2.82
N CYS A 27 -13.88 7.18 -3.55
CA CYS A 27 -13.50 7.41 -4.94
C CYS A 27 -12.01 7.76 -5.10
N ILE A 28 -11.50 8.66 -4.25
CA ILE A 28 -10.07 9.03 -4.25
C ILE A 28 -9.21 7.81 -3.94
N ASN A 29 -9.58 7.03 -2.91
CA ASN A 29 -8.86 5.84 -2.53
C ASN A 29 -8.83 4.80 -3.68
N ASN A 30 -9.96 4.57 -4.33
CA ASN A 30 -10.05 3.61 -5.43
C ASN A 30 -9.25 4.03 -6.67
N TRP A 31 -9.07 5.34 -6.90
CA TRP A 31 -8.34 5.85 -8.05
C TRP A 31 -6.84 6.02 -7.78
N ALA A 32 -6.46 6.49 -6.60
CA ALA A 32 -5.08 6.88 -6.31
C ALA A 32 -4.26 5.79 -5.58
N LEU A 33 -4.93 4.80 -4.98
CA LEU A 33 -4.25 3.85 -4.09
C LEU A 33 -3.36 2.86 -4.86
N GLU A 34 -3.77 2.43 -6.04
CA GLU A 34 -2.98 1.52 -6.88
C GLU A 34 -1.66 2.18 -7.31
N ASP A 35 -1.72 3.43 -7.79
CA ASP A 35 -0.53 4.19 -8.19
C ASP A 35 0.38 4.47 -6.99
N TYR A 36 -0.20 4.82 -5.84
CA TYR A 36 0.57 5.03 -4.61
C TYR A 36 1.32 3.77 -4.15
N TYR A 37 0.66 2.60 -4.18
CA TYR A 37 1.31 1.33 -3.83
C TYR A 37 2.38 0.94 -4.85
N MET A 38 2.17 1.25 -6.12
CA MET A 38 3.16 1.02 -7.17
C MET A 38 4.42 1.85 -6.92
N ASP A 39 4.26 3.16 -6.72
CA ASP A 39 5.37 4.07 -6.41
C ASP A 39 6.11 3.67 -5.13
N TYR A 40 5.36 3.26 -4.11
CA TYR A 40 5.95 2.75 -2.88
C TYR A 40 6.81 1.51 -3.13
N LYS A 41 6.32 0.54 -3.91
CA LYS A 41 7.07 -0.69 -4.24
C LYS A 41 8.31 -0.40 -5.10
N VAL A 42 8.22 0.55 -6.04
CA VAL A 42 9.39 1.01 -6.81
C VAL A 42 10.46 1.55 -5.87
N LYS A 43 10.10 2.41 -4.92
CA LYS A 43 11.04 2.93 -3.91
C LYS A 43 11.66 1.84 -3.03
N VAL A 44 10.86 0.85 -2.63
CA VAL A 44 11.38 -0.30 -1.86
C VAL A 44 12.42 -1.08 -2.67
N LEU A 45 12.18 -1.30 -3.97
CA LEU A 45 13.15 -1.97 -4.84
C LEU A 45 14.44 -1.15 -5.02
N GLU A 46 14.35 0.17 -5.15
CA GLU A 46 15.52 1.06 -5.24
C GLU A 46 16.33 1.08 -3.94
N GLN A 47 15.64 1.13 -2.80
CA GLN A 47 16.29 1.07 -1.49
C GLN A 47 17.00 -0.26 -1.29
N ALA A 48 16.31 -1.38 -1.57
CA ALA A 48 16.88 -2.71 -1.46
C ALA A 48 18.12 -2.88 -2.36
N TYR A 49 18.07 -2.40 -3.60
CA TYR A 49 19.25 -2.37 -4.46
C TYR A 49 20.40 -1.62 -3.80
N THR A 50 20.13 -0.41 -3.30
CA THR A 50 21.16 0.45 -2.71
C THR A 50 21.79 -0.17 -1.47
N GLU A 51 21.00 -0.78 -0.59
CA GLU A 51 21.47 -1.43 0.63
C GLU A 51 22.34 -2.66 0.30
N ILE A 52 21.86 -3.52 -0.58
CA ILE A 52 22.61 -4.73 -0.99
C ILE A 52 23.90 -4.33 -1.73
N ASP A 53 23.85 -3.33 -2.61
CA ASP A 53 25.02 -2.84 -3.34
C ASP A 53 26.08 -2.24 -2.40
N GLN A 54 25.66 -1.59 -1.30
CA GLN A 54 26.59 -1.11 -0.26
C GLN A 54 27.25 -2.25 0.50
N ILE A 55 26.53 -3.33 0.79
CA ILE A 55 27.08 -4.53 1.43
C ILE A 55 28.13 -5.16 0.51
N ILE A 56 27.81 -5.36 -0.78
CA ILE A 56 28.74 -5.91 -1.79
C ILE A 56 29.97 -5.00 -1.97
N LYS A 57 29.81 -3.68 -1.96
CA LYS A 57 30.95 -2.75 -2.00
C LYS A 57 31.86 -2.89 -0.77
N ARG A 58 31.31 -3.10 0.42
CA ARG A 58 32.09 -3.37 1.63
C ARG A 58 32.85 -4.70 1.52
N GLU A 59 32.22 -5.74 1.00
CA GLU A 59 32.84 -7.03 0.71
C GLU A 59 34.09 -6.88 -0.17
N MET A 60 33.99 -6.12 -1.27
CA MET A 60 35.15 -5.84 -2.15
C MET A 60 36.31 -5.14 -1.43
N GLN A 61 36.03 -4.34 -0.37
CA GLN A 61 37.05 -3.62 0.40
C GLN A 61 37.67 -4.45 1.51
N THR A 62 36.87 -5.29 2.16
CA THR A 62 37.28 -6.09 3.34
C THR A 62 37.78 -7.49 2.96
N GLY A 63 37.37 -8.00 1.82
CA GLY A 63 37.62 -9.38 1.39
C GLY A 63 36.80 -10.42 2.14
N GLU A 64 35.79 -10.00 2.91
CA GLU A 64 34.87 -10.86 3.64
C GLU A 64 33.58 -11.03 2.82
N SER A 65 33.32 -12.25 2.33
CA SER A 65 32.13 -12.51 1.50
C SER A 65 30.86 -12.51 2.35
N ALA A 66 29.95 -11.57 2.04
CA ALA A 66 28.60 -11.57 2.61
C ALA A 66 27.72 -12.67 2.01
N LEU A 67 27.92 -12.93 0.71
CA LEU A 67 27.10 -13.87 -0.07
C LEU A 67 27.35 -15.32 0.30
N GLU A 68 28.59 -15.69 0.70
CA GLU A 68 28.92 -17.07 1.12
C GLU A 68 28.30 -17.44 2.47
N GLY A 69 28.11 -16.45 3.38
CA GLY A 69 27.59 -16.70 4.74
C GLY A 69 26.08 -16.58 4.86
N VAL A 70 25.42 -15.93 3.90
CA VAL A 70 24.00 -15.58 4.03
C VAL A 70 23.05 -16.79 4.05
N ASP A 71 23.36 -17.84 3.29
CA ASP A 71 22.56 -19.07 3.29
C ASP A 71 22.59 -19.79 4.65
N ALA A 72 23.74 -19.74 5.34
CA ALA A 72 23.86 -20.28 6.70
C ALA A 72 22.97 -19.52 7.69
N VAL A 73 22.92 -18.20 7.59
CA VAL A 73 22.06 -17.35 8.43
C VAL A 73 20.57 -17.61 8.16
N LEU A 74 20.16 -17.66 6.88
CA LEU A 74 18.76 -17.89 6.49
C LEU A 74 18.27 -19.29 6.89
N ASN A 75 19.16 -20.30 6.91
CA ASN A 75 18.86 -21.68 7.30
C ASN A 75 19.09 -21.97 8.79
N LYS A 76 19.43 -20.95 9.61
CA LYS A 76 19.70 -21.05 11.06
C LYS A 76 20.94 -21.89 11.46
N ASP A 77 21.86 -22.10 10.57
CA ASP A 77 23.15 -22.81 10.84
C ASP A 77 24.27 -21.80 11.16
N ALA A 78 23.96 -20.79 11.97
CA ALA A 78 24.65 -19.51 12.16
C ALA A 78 26.03 -19.54 12.85
N HIS A 79 26.82 -20.60 12.77
CA HIS A 79 28.13 -20.64 13.44
C HIS A 79 29.30 -20.03 12.63
N THR A 80 29.08 -19.56 11.39
CA THR A 80 30.12 -19.05 10.48
C THR A 80 29.77 -17.74 9.78
N ALA A 81 28.67 -17.09 10.15
CA ALA A 81 28.24 -15.87 9.51
C ALA A 81 29.09 -14.66 10.00
N ASN A 82 29.46 -13.78 9.09
CA ASN A 82 30.04 -12.49 9.39
C ASN A 82 28.95 -11.41 9.46
N ASP A 83 29.30 -10.22 9.98
CA ASP A 83 28.35 -9.10 10.16
C ASP A 83 27.67 -8.70 8.84
N ASN A 84 28.38 -8.75 7.70
CA ASN A 84 27.83 -8.44 6.38
C ASN A 84 26.80 -9.49 5.93
N ALA A 85 27.00 -10.78 6.25
CA ALA A 85 26.06 -11.84 5.92
C ALA A 85 24.78 -11.74 6.76
N GLU A 86 24.89 -11.37 8.04
CA GLU A 86 23.74 -11.13 8.90
C GLU A 86 22.92 -9.92 8.42
N GLU A 87 23.59 -8.82 8.04
CA GLU A 87 22.93 -7.64 7.48
C GLU A 87 22.21 -7.97 6.18
N LEU A 88 22.87 -8.68 5.25
CA LEU A 88 22.26 -9.11 3.98
C LEU A 88 21.06 -10.04 4.21
N ALA A 89 21.18 -11.00 5.12
CA ALA A 89 20.10 -11.90 5.48
C ALA A 89 18.88 -11.14 6.02
N SER A 90 19.10 -10.10 6.86
CA SER A 90 18.03 -9.28 7.41
C SER A 90 17.28 -8.50 6.31
N VAL A 91 17.99 -7.91 5.35
CA VAL A 91 17.40 -7.21 4.19
C VAL A 91 16.57 -8.16 3.34
N VAL A 92 17.11 -9.35 3.03
CA VAL A 92 16.41 -10.36 2.22
C VAL A 92 15.16 -10.87 2.93
N GLN A 93 15.22 -11.07 4.24
CA GLN A 93 14.08 -11.50 5.04
C GLN A 93 12.99 -10.41 5.09
N GLU A 94 13.36 -9.15 5.27
CA GLU A 94 12.42 -8.03 5.24
C GLU A 94 11.75 -7.91 3.88
N LEU A 95 12.50 -8.01 2.78
CA LEU A 95 11.95 -8.01 1.42
C LEU A 95 10.92 -9.12 1.22
N ARG A 96 11.24 -10.33 1.67
CA ARG A 96 10.34 -11.49 1.52
C ARG A 96 9.11 -11.38 2.41
N ASP A 97 9.30 -11.13 3.70
CA ASP A 97 8.24 -11.30 4.72
C ASP A 97 7.34 -10.05 4.82
N THR A 98 7.92 -8.84 4.64
CA THR A 98 7.18 -7.58 4.76
C THR A 98 6.70 -7.07 3.40
N SER A 99 7.55 -7.19 2.38
CA SER A 99 7.29 -6.58 1.07
C SER A 99 6.79 -7.57 0.02
N ASN A 100 6.77 -8.88 0.29
CA ASN A 100 6.44 -9.94 -0.66
C ASN A 100 7.27 -9.83 -1.96
N ILE A 101 8.56 -9.49 -1.80
CA ILE A 101 9.51 -9.39 -2.89
C ILE A 101 10.42 -10.61 -2.85
N MET A 102 10.44 -11.36 -3.95
CA MET A 102 11.38 -12.45 -4.16
C MET A 102 12.66 -11.90 -4.75
N ILE A 103 13.81 -12.40 -4.29
CA ILE A 103 15.13 -12.03 -4.79
C ILE A 103 15.89 -13.26 -5.24
N LEU A 104 16.63 -13.12 -6.32
CA LEU A 104 17.65 -14.04 -6.79
C LEU A 104 18.93 -13.25 -7.08
N ILE A 105 20.05 -13.69 -6.53
CA ILE A 105 21.39 -13.16 -6.79
C ILE A 105 22.25 -14.34 -7.28
N TYR A 106 22.97 -14.14 -8.36
CA TYR A 106 23.86 -15.17 -8.91
C TYR A 106 25.10 -14.56 -9.57
N ASP A 107 26.16 -15.33 -9.61
CA ASP A 107 27.39 -14.97 -10.30
C ASP A 107 27.24 -15.08 -11.83
N SER A 108 27.61 -14.03 -12.55
CA SER A 108 27.42 -13.94 -14.01
C SER A 108 28.33 -14.86 -14.80
N ILE A 109 29.48 -15.26 -14.23
CA ILE A 109 30.50 -16.06 -14.88
C ILE A 109 30.27 -17.54 -14.65
N SER A 110 30.11 -17.93 -13.37
CA SER A 110 29.92 -19.34 -13.01
C SER A 110 28.46 -19.80 -13.13
N ASN A 111 27.52 -18.84 -13.27
CA ASN A 111 26.08 -19.08 -13.24
C ASN A 111 25.60 -19.76 -11.94
N GLN A 112 26.39 -19.67 -10.87
CA GLN A 112 26.08 -20.22 -9.58
C GLN A 112 25.13 -19.28 -8.84
N THR A 113 24.04 -19.84 -8.27
CA THR A 113 23.17 -19.08 -7.36
C THR A 113 23.92 -18.80 -6.06
N LEU A 114 24.04 -17.53 -5.72
CA LEU A 114 24.68 -17.06 -4.49
C LEU A 114 23.64 -16.89 -3.38
N LEU A 115 22.43 -16.43 -3.75
CA LEU A 115 21.34 -16.21 -2.82
C LEU A 115 19.99 -16.31 -3.53
N SER A 116 18.99 -16.94 -2.89
CA SER A 116 17.62 -16.91 -3.39
C SER A 116 16.60 -17.01 -2.24
N SER A 117 15.61 -16.12 -2.28
CA SER A 117 14.38 -16.25 -1.49
C SER A 117 13.20 -16.80 -2.29
N ALA A 118 13.38 -17.06 -3.58
CA ALA A 118 12.35 -17.54 -4.49
C ALA A 118 12.15 -19.06 -4.39
N ARG A 119 10.89 -19.52 -4.56
CA ARG A 119 10.58 -20.95 -4.66
C ARG A 119 11.03 -21.52 -6.01
N ASP A 120 10.82 -20.76 -7.09
CA ASP A 120 11.14 -21.18 -8.47
C ASP A 120 12.31 -20.36 -9.00
N ILE A 121 13.52 -20.74 -8.61
CA ILE A 121 14.77 -20.07 -8.99
C ILE A 121 14.96 -20.04 -10.51
N GLU A 122 14.64 -21.14 -11.19
CA GLU A 122 14.85 -21.26 -12.63
C GLU A 122 14.01 -20.27 -13.45
N ILE A 123 12.78 -19.98 -13.00
CA ILE A 123 11.91 -19.00 -13.66
C ILE A 123 12.52 -17.59 -13.57
N LEU A 124 13.01 -17.18 -12.40
CA LEU A 124 13.64 -15.87 -12.23
C LEU A 124 14.95 -15.77 -13.01
N ARG A 125 15.75 -16.83 -13.01
CA ARG A 125 17.01 -16.89 -13.78
C ARG A 125 16.75 -16.78 -15.27
N GLU A 126 15.80 -17.51 -15.80
CA GLU A 126 15.44 -17.46 -17.22
C GLU A 126 14.95 -16.05 -17.60
N ARG A 127 14.17 -15.38 -16.75
CA ARG A 127 13.69 -14.01 -17.01
C ARG A 127 14.84 -13.03 -17.09
N VAL A 128 15.73 -12.99 -16.10
CA VAL A 128 16.83 -12.03 -16.11
C VAL A 128 17.81 -12.30 -17.23
N GLN A 129 18.07 -13.57 -17.60
CA GLN A 129 18.87 -13.89 -18.77
C GLN A 129 18.26 -13.36 -20.07
N ARG A 130 16.95 -13.51 -20.26
CA ARG A 130 16.25 -12.91 -21.41
C ARG A 130 16.38 -11.39 -21.43
N TYR A 131 16.30 -10.71 -20.26
CA TYR A 131 16.45 -9.27 -20.19
C TYR A 131 17.85 -8.80 -20.55
N ILE A 132 18.90 -9.47 -20.07
CA ILE A 132 20.30 -9.18 -20.40
C ILE A 132 20.56 -9.38 -21.89
N LEU A 133 19.96 -10.40 -22.51
CA LEU A 133 20.08 -10.67 -23.94
C LEU A 133 19.23 -9.73 -24.82
N GLY A 134 18.51 -8.78 -24.22
CA GLY A 134 17.62 -7.87 -24.95
C GLY A 134 16.39 -8.57 -25.57
N GLN A 135 16.08 -9.79 -25.12
CA GLN A 135 14.93 -10.57 -25.56
C GLN A 135 13.69 -10.28 -24.69
N GLY A 136 13.53 -9.03 -24.24
CA GLY A 136 12.35 -8.59 -23.52
C GLY A 136 11.08 -8.78 -24.36
N THR A 137 9.95 -9.06 -23.71
CA THR A 137 8.64 -9.12 -24.38
C THR A 137 8.16 -7.71 -24.73
N ASP A 138 7.41 -7.56 -25.82
CA ASP A 138 6.83 -6.27 -26.28
C ASP A 138 5.91 -5.59 -25.23
N ASN A 139 5.58 -6.27 -24.14
CA ASN A 139 4.72 -5.80 -23.05
C ASN A 139 5.50 -5.38 -21.78
N GLN A 140 6.70 -4.85 -21.94
CA GLN A 140 7.48 -4.31 -20.82
C GLN A 140 7.32 -2.80 -20.74
N GLU A 141 6.89 -2.31 -19.59
CA GLU A 141 6.85 -0.89 -19.27
C GLU A 141 8.01 -0.56 -18.32
N VAL A 142 8.99 0.17 -18.79
CA VAL A 142 10.14 0.61 -17.98
C VAL A 142 9.70 1.81 -17.13
N LEU A 143 9.79 1.66 -15.80
CA LEU A 143 9.45 2.69 -14.84
C LEU A 143 10.69 3.49 -14.41
N VAL A 144 11.80 2.80 -14.16
CA VAL A 144 13.08 3.42 -13.77
C VAL A 144 14.19 2.79 -14.58
N ARG A 145 15.11 3.63 -15.06
CA ARG A 145 16.34 3.20 -15.72
C ARG A 145 17.53 3.91 -15.10
N SER A 146 18.46 3.14 -14.56
CA SER A 146 19.75 3.58 -14.06
C SER A 146 20.88 2.92 -14.87
N ASP A 147 22.11 3.31 -14.62
CA ASP A 147 23.28 2.72 -15.32
C ASP A 147 23.44 1.23 -15.01
N ASN A 148 23.15 0.81 -13.79
CA ASN A 148 23.39 -0.53 -13.29
C ASN A 148 22.12 -1.37 -13.12
N TYR A 149 20.94 -0.76 -13.10
CA TYR A 149 19.69 -1.46 -12.88
C TYR A 149 18.52 -0.87 -13.66
N MET A 150 17.47 -1.67 -13.80
CA MET A 150 16.21 -1.28 -14.42
C MET A 150 15.05 -1.80 -13.57
N ILE A 151 14.03 -0.95 -13.39
CA ILE A 151 12.75 -1.35 -12.78
C ILE A 151 11.68 -1.26 -13.85
N GLN A 152 10.93 -2.34 -14.01
CA GLN A 152 9.93 -2.49 -15.06
C GLN A 152 8.72 -3.28 -14.61
N LYS A 153 7.59 -3.04 -15.27
CA LYS A 153 6.47 -3.97 -15.26
C LYS A 153 6.67 -4.99 -16.35
N SER A 154 6.51 -6.25 -16.05
CA SER A 154 6.58 -7.36 -17.01
C SER A 154 5.33 -8.22 -16.92
N PHE A 155 4.90 -8.76 -18.05
CA PHE A 155 3.80 -9.72 -18.12
C PHE A 155 4.33 -11.09 -18.50
N ASP A 156 4.04 -12.09 -17.67
CA ASP A 156 4.37 -13.48 -17.97
C ASP A 156 3.17 -14.17 -18.64
N PRO A 157 3.25 -14.50 -19.92
CA PRO A 157 2.16 -15.15 -20.65
C PRO A 157 1.85 -16.57 -20.15
N ASN A 158 2.81 -17.26 -19.52
CA ASN A 158 2.61 -18.61 -19.01
C ASN A 158 1.75 -18.63 -17.75
N THR A 159 2.02 -17.74 -16.82
CA THR A 159 1.27 -17.61 -15.58
C THR A 159 0.09 -16.63 -15.68
N LYS A 160 0.04 -15.85 -16.78
CA LYS A 160 -0.90 -14.72 -16.98
C LYS A 160 -0.87 -13.69 -15.86
N THR A 161 0.27 -13.55 -15.22
CA THR A 161 0.51 -12.68 -14.08
C THR A 161 1.43 -11.54 -14.50
N SER A 162 1.14 -10.33 -14.03
CA SER A 162 2.03 -9.19 -14.18
C SER A 162 2.91 -9.06 -12.95
N PHE A 163 4.18 -8.69 -13.18
CA PHE A 163 5.17 -8.52 -12.13
C PHE A 163 5.76 -7.12 -12.18
N LEU A 164 6.11 -6.59 -11.00
CA LEU A 164 7.05 -5.49 -10.88
C LEU A 164 8.42 -6.10 -10.59
N GLU A 165 9.39 -5.80 -11.43
CA GLU A 165 10.72 -6.41 -11.40
C GLU A 165 11.82 -5.35 -11.43
N SER A 166 12.82 -5.52 -10.56
CA SER A 166 14.08 -4.81 -10.60
C SER A 166 15.18 -5.81 -10.94
N TRP A 167 15.98 -5.51 -11.93
CA TRP A 167 17.08 -6.39 -12.36
C TRP A 167 18.27 -5.58 -12.83
N GLY A 168 19.46 -6.15 -12.74
CA GLY A 168 20.68 -5.51 -13.16
C GLY A 168 21.92 -6.15 -12.57
N PHE A 169 22.98 -5.33 -12.49
CA PHE A 169 24.28 -5.71 -11.94
C PHE A 169 24.55 -4.90 -10.68
N PHE A 170 25.20 -5.53 -9.71
CA PHE A 170 25.77 -4.77 -8.60
C PHE A 170 27.10 -4.11 -9.02
N SER A 171 27.64 -3.27 -8.18
CA SER A 171 28.86 -2.47 -8.47
C SER A 171 30.13 -3.28 -8.66
N ASP A 172 30.12 -4.57 -8.34
CA ASP A 172 31.20 -5.52 -8.62
C ASP A 172 31.27 -5.94 -10.09
N ASN A 173 30.24 -5.60 -10.89
CA ASN A 173 30.07 -5.99 -12.29
C ASN A 173 30.10 -7.51 -12.57
N GLY A 174 30.13 -8.31 -11.52
CA GLY A 174 30.15 -9.78 -11.61
C GLY A 174 28.86 -10.40 -11.14
N THR A 175 28.20 -9.76 -10.22
CA THR A 175 26.97 -10.27 -9.59
C THR A 175 25.73 -9.68 -10.24
N ILE A 176 24.85 -10.57 -10.69
CA ILE A 176 23.54 -10.23 -11.27
C ILE A 176 22.46 -10.49 -10.25
N TYR A 177 21.44 -9.63 -10.25
CA TYR A 177 20.27 -9.85 -9.44
C TYR A 177 18.96 -9.66 -10.21
N ILE A 178 17.90 -10.25 -9.69
CA ILE A 178 16.53 -9.93 -10.00
C ILE A 178 15.69 -9.95 -8.72
N MET A 179 14.92 -8.89 -8.50
CA MET A 179 13.89 -8.79 -7.48
C MET A 179 12.54 -8.73 -8.17
N SER A 180 11.58 -9.52 -7.73
CA SER A 180 10.28 -9.65 -8.39
C SER A 180 9.15 -9.71 -7.38
N THR A 181 8.06 -8.97 -7.63
CA THR A 181 6.82 -9.03 -6.86
C THR A 181 5.61 -9.08 -7.79
N PRO A 182 4.63 -9.97 -7.55
CA PRO A 182 3.42 -10.02 -8.36
C PRO A 182 2.58 -8.75 -8.18
N LEU A 183 2.09 -8.16 -9.27
CA LEU A 183 1.21 -6.99 -9.21
C LEU A 183 -0.18 -7.34 -8.65
N GLU A 184 -0.60 -8.59 -8.77
CA GLU A 184 -1.83 -9.09 -8.16
C GLU A 184 -1.83 -8.91 -6.64
N SER A 185 -0.68 -9.06 -5.97
CA SER A 185 -0.58 -8.84 -4.52
C SER A 185 -0.84 -7.38 -4.13
N ILE A 186 -0.49 -6.44 -5.01
CA ILE A 186 -0.80 -5.01 -4.83
C ILE A 186 -2.31 -4.79 -4.98
N LYS A 187 -2.91 -5.33 -6.04
CA LYS A 187 -4.36 -5.23 -6.30
C LYS A 187 -5.18 -5.84 -5.17
N GLU A 188 -4.80 -7.01 -4.69
CA GLU A 188 -5.46 -7.66 -3.56
C GLU A 188 -5.40 -6.79 -2.29
N SER A 189 -4.25 -6.18 -2.00
CA SER A 189 -4.11 -5.27 -0.86
C SER A 189 -5.01 -4.04 -0.98
N VAL A 190 -5.13 -3.47 -2.19
CA VAL A 190 -6.02 -2.35 -2.49
C VAL A 190 -7.49 -2.75 -2.33
N GLU A 191 -7.87 -3.94 -2.83
CA GLU A 191 -9.24 -4.46 -2.73
C GLU A 191 -9.66 -4.70 -1.28
N ILE A 192 -8.79 -5.30 -0.47
CA ILE A 192 -9.02 -5.49 0.98
C ILE A 192 -9.20 -4.14 1.68
N SER A 193 -8.34 -3.17 1.38
CA SER A 193 -8.45 -1.81 1.93
C SER A 193 -9.77 -1.13 1.55
N ASN A 194 -10.20 -1.26 0.30
CA ASN A 194 -11.47 -0.70 -0.19
C ASN A 194 -12.69 -1.34 0.49
N HIS A 195 -12.69 -2.65 0.66
CA HIS A 195 -13.76 -3.35 1.38
C HIS A 195 -13.83 -2.90 2.85
N PHE A 196 -12.69 -2.80 3.52
CA PHE A 196 -12.63 -2.30 4.89
C PHE A 196 -13.17 -0.87 5.01
N LEU A 197 -12.76 0.02 4.11
CA LEU A 197 -13.23 1.41 4.06
C LEU A 197 -14.75 1.49 3.83
N MET A 198 -15.30 0.61 3.00
CA MET A 198 -16.75 0.53 2.78
C MET A 198 -17.50 0.17 4.06
N TYR A 199 -17.06 -0.84 4.81
CA TYR A 199 -17.72 -1.23 6.07
C TYR A 199 -17.61 -0.14 7.13
N VAL A 200 -16.42 0.44 7.30
CA VAL A 200 -16.21 1.55 8.25
C VAL A 200 -17.04 2.76 7.85
N GLY A 201 -17.12 3.07 6.56
CA GLY A 201 -17.94 4.16 6.04
C GLY A 201 -19.44 3.96 6.32
N LEU A 202 -19.98 2.78 6.09
CA LEU A 202 -21.39 2.46 6.40
C LEU A 202 -21.67 2.59 7.92
N ALA A 203 -20.77 2.07 8.74
CA ALA A 203 -20.90 2.21 10.19
C ALA A 203 -20.85 3.68 10.63
N ALA A 204 -19.96 4.48 10.07
CA ALA A 204 -19.84 5.92 10.37
C ALA A 204 -21.11 6.70 9.96
N ILE A 205 -21.72 6.39 8.81
CA ILE A 205 -23.00 6.98 8.37
C ILE A 205 -24.11 6.64 9.38
N ALA A 206 -24.22 5.37 9.80
CA ALA A 206 -25.24 4.94 10.72
C ALA A 206 -25.09 5.63 12.09
N VAL A 207 -23.88 5.67 12.64
CA VAL A 207 -23.59 6.35 13.91
C VAL A 207 -23.85 7.85 13.81
N SER A 208 -23.39 8.52 12.76
CA SER A 208 -23.62 9.95 12.57
C SER A 208 -25.09 10.29 12.41
N ALA A 209 -25.89 9.46 11.72
CA ALA A 209 -27.32 9.67 11.57
C ALA A 209 -28.04 9.63 12.94
N VAL A 210 -27.70 8.66 13.79
CA VAL A 210 -28.27 8.55 15.15
C VAL A 210 -27.87 9.75 16.01
N LEU A 211 -26.59 10.09 16.07
CA LEU A 211 -26.10 11.21 16.88
C LEU A 211 -26.70 12.54 16.42
N LEU A 212 -26.71 12.80 15.12
CA LEU A 212 -27.27 14.01 14.55
C LEU A 212 -28.78 14.13 14.83
N TYR A 213 -29.51 13.03 14.75
CA TYR A 213 -30.93 13.04 15.10
C TYR A 213 -31.18 13.50 16.55
N PHE A 214 -30.44 12.94 17.51
CA PHE A 214 -30.57 13.32 18.90
C PHE A 214 -30.14 14.76 19.19
N ILE A 215 -28.99 15.18 18.64
CA ILE A 215 -28.48 16.55 18.82
C ILE A 215 -29.46 17.56 18.21
N THR A 216 -29.90 17.34 16.97
CA THR A 216 -30.81 18.25 16.27
C THR A 216 -32.16 18.34 17.00
N LYS A 217 -32.68 17.22 17.49
CA LYS A 217 -33.91 17.21 18.27
C LYS A 217 -33.77 18.07 19.55
N LYS A 218 -32.69 17.87 20.31
CA LYS A 218 -32.43 18.61 21.57
C LYS A 218 -32.25 20.11 21.34
N MET A 219 -31.69 20.52 20.20
CA MET A 219 -31.48 21.95 19.87
C MET A 219 -32.73 22.61 19.26
N THR A 220 -33.50 21.86 18.47
CA THR A 220 -34.62 22.42 17.71
C THR A 220 -35.89 22.57 18.60
N ASP A 221 -36.11 21.66 19.54
CA ASP A 221 -37.27 21.69 20.40
C ASP A 221 -37.41 23.03 21.22
N PRO A 222 -36.35 23.55 21.88
CA PRO A 222 -36.40 24.85 22.53
C PRO A 222 -36.69 26.02 21.58
N ILE A 223 -36.09 26.00 20.42
CA ILE A 223 -36.26 27.08 19.42
C ILE A 223 -37.70 27.09 18.88
N GLN A 224 -38.30 25.93 18.63
CA GLN A 224 -39.69 25.84 18.22
C GLN A 224 -40.64 26.34 19.31
N LYS A 225 -40.41 26.02 20.61
CA LYS A 225 -41.19 26.52 21.74
C LYS A 225 -41.13 28.06 21.80
N LEU A 226 -39.93 28.65 21.66
CA LEU A 226 -39.75 30.10 21.64
C LEU A 226 -40.46 30.76 20.44
N SER A 227 -40.42 30.14 19.27
CA SER A 227 -41.11 30.64 18.05
C SER A 227 -42.65 30.64 18.25
N ILE A 228 -43.20 29.59 18.86
CA ILE A 228 -44.64 29.50 19.14
C ILE A 228 -45.05 30.55 20.20
N LEU A 229 -44.25 30.72 21.26
CA LEU A 229 -44.48 31.76 22.27
C LEU A 229 -44.44 33.17 21.67
N SER A 230 -43.49 33.43 20.80
CA SER A 230 -43.36 34.71 20.08
C SER A 230 -44.59 34.99 19.18
N GLU A 231 -45.09 33.96 18.50
CA GLU A 231 -46.30 34.06 17.68
C GLU A 231 -47.56 34.31 18.55
N GLN A 232 -47.69 33.65 19.71
CA GLN A 232 -48.77 33.86 20.67
C GLN A 232 -48.74 35.27 21.28
N LEU A 233 -47.58 35.77 21.67
CA LEU A 233 -47.39 37.15 22.12
C LEU A 233 -47.72 38.19 21.05
N SER A 234 -47.37 37.92 19.79
CA SER A 234 -47.72 38.79 18.67
C SER A 234 -49.22 38.86 18.41
N ASN A 235 -49.96 37.81 18.78
CA ASN A 235 -51.42 37.76 18.67
C ASN A 235 -52.14 38.27 19.94
N LEU A 236 -51.40 38.99 20.84
CA LEU A 236 -51.95 39.55 22.10
C LEU A 236 -52.45 38.49 23.13
N ASP A 237 -51.99 37.29 23.01
CA ASP A 237 -52.28 36.22 23.98
C ASP A 237 -51.22 36.26 25.10
N PHE A 238 -51.54 36.99 26.20
CA PHE A 238 -50.63 37.20 27.33
C PHE A 238 -50.66 36.05 28.38
N GLU A 239 -51.43 34.99 28.15
CA GLU A 239 -51.43 33.80 29.03
C GLU A 239 -50.37 32.76 28.65
N ALA A 240 -49.68 32.94 27.53
CA ALA A 240 -48.67 32.03 27.07
C ALA A 240 -47.44 32.00 27.98
N ARG A 241 -47.10 30.85 28.54
CA ARG A 241 -45.96 30.64 29.45
C ARG A 241 -44.96 29.64 28.85
N TYR A 242 -43.67 29.96 28.95
CA TYR A 242 -42.60 29.00 28.62
C TYR A 242 -42.50 27.98 29.77
N GLU A 243 -42.74 26.69 29.48
CA GLU A 243 -42.48 25.57 30.37
C GLU A 243 -41.17 24.89 29.98
N ASP A 244 -40.18 24.94 30.89
CA ASP A 244 -38.90 24.24 30.79
C ASP A 244 -39.12 22.80 31.33
N THR A 245 -38.84 21.80 30.49
CA THR A 245 -38.94 20.37 30.82
C THR A 245 -37.61 19.70 30.75
#